data_cf36142dfbeea151d817825739d600bf
#
_entry.id   cf36142dfbeea151d817825739d600bf
#
_cell.length_a   1.000
_cell.length_b   1.000
_cell.length_c   1.000
_cell.angle_alpha   90.00
_cell.angle_beta   90.00
_cell.angle_gamma   90.00
#
_symmetry.space_group_name_H-M   'P 1'
#
loop_
_entity.id
_entity.type
_entity.pdbx_description
1 polymer ?
#
loop_
_entity_poly.entity_id
_entity_poly.type
_entity_poly.pdbx_seq_one_letter_code
_entity_poly.pdbx_strand_id
1 'polypeptide(L)'
;MLEHSLWKNDNFLNRNIMFLFNKEITEYDMKEAGFSLIQEFKLLPESKIAYLKKFGKDERKIKIGDMERENEQLRNGMKDAFAQARKDFMEFNKLEPNDIITVKKDAIITSKICKHTEIGKYINFRPKHSYTSYIQLGKRLEVYYSPYDFAVKGIGDDKLVYHEDYMIHFLKLFFKKMESEDRTTVIGFTRRFIDKYKRRELEVGYYRQFDTKSEFHVLGSDDKYMEFWEEDKDELDISYNFLNVLIKLIKIPL
;
A
#
# COMPACT_ATOMS: atom_id res chain seq x y z
N MET A 1 1.20 11.40 -22.72
CA MET A 1 2.42 11.70 -21.92
C MET A 1 2.05 11.51 -20.47
N LEU A 2 2.77 10.68 -19.73
CA LEU A 2 2.53 10.47 -18.30
C LEU A 2 2.71 11.78 -17.54
N GLU A 3 1.80 12.06 -16.60
CA GLU A 3 1.92 13.22 -15.72
C GLU A 3 3.20 13.11 -14.88
N HIS A 4 3.92 14.21 -14.77
CA HIS A 4 5.18 14.29 -14.03
C HIS A 4 5.05 13.83 -12.55
N SER A 5 3.88 14.00 -11.95
CA SER A 5 3.57 13.59 -10.59
C SER A 5 3.61 12.07 -10.38
N LEU A 6 3.29 11.26 -11.41
CA LEU A 6 3.20 9.81 -11.33
C LEU A 6 4.54 9.13 -11.03
N TRP A 7 5.64 9.63 -11.57
CA TRP A 7 6.94 8.99 -11.45
C TRP A 7 7.94 9.76 -10.60
N LYS A 8 7.77 11.08 -10.45
CA LYS A 8 8.71 11.92 -9.70
C LYS A 8 8.59 11.76 -8.18
N ASN A 9 7.40 11.52 -7.68
CA ASN A 9 7.16 11.40 -6.23
C ASN A 9 7.48 10.00 -5.73
N ASP A 10 8.21 9.92 -4.62
CA ASP A 10 8.53 8.64 -3.96
C ASP A 10 7.32 7.94 -3.36
N ASN A 11 6.22 8.65 -3.20
CA ASN A 11 4.95 8.11 -2.74
C ASN A 11 3.83 8.79 -3.52
N PHE A 12 3.23 8.05 -4.43
CA PHE A 12 2.05 8.46 -5.18
C PHE A 12 0.94 7.44 -4.94
N LEU A 13 -0.25 7.91 -4.66
CA LEU A 13 -1.46 7.11 -4.58
C LEU A 13 -2.49 7.69 -5.56
N ASN A 14 -2.95 6.88 -6.48
CA ASN A 14 -3.94 7.29 -7.47
C ASN A 14 -5.33 7.41 -6.84
N ARG A 15 -5.73 8.62 -6.52
CA ARG A 15 -7.03 8.89 -5.90
C ARG A 15 -8.23 8.70 -6.82
N ASN A 16 -8.00 8.52 -8.10
CA ASN A 16 -9.07 8.21 -9.05
C ASN A 16 -9.42 6.72 -9.05
N ILE A 17 -8.54 5.88 -8.49
CA ILE A 17 -8.75 4.44 -8.35
C ILE A 17 -9.08 4.16 -6.88
N MET A 18 -10.36 4.16 -6.54
CA MET A 18 -10.83 3.89 -5.17
C MET A 18 -10.95 2.39 -4.89
N PHE A 19 -11.21 1.58 -5.90
CA PHE A 19 -11.36 0.14 -5.80
C PHE A 19 -11.19 -0.54 -7.17
N LEU A 20 -10.75 -1.79 -7.12
CA LEU A 20 -10.70 -2.70 -8.26
C LEU A 20 -11.13 -4.09 -7.76
N PHE A 21 -11.96 -4.81 -8.54
CA PHE A 21 -12.37 -6.17 -8.25
C PHE A 21 -12.20 -7.05 -9.48
N ASN A 22 -11.80 -8.30 -9.27
CA ASN A 22 -11.55 -9.27 -10.33
C ASN A 22 -10.63 -8.72 -11.43
N LYS A 23 -9.59 -8.00 -11.01
CA LYS A 23 -8.55 -7.43 -11.88
C LYS A 23 -7.19 -7.95 -11.45
N GLU A 24 -6.37 -8.31 -12.41
CA GLU A 24 -4.99 -8.64 -12.11
C GLU A 24 -4.23 -7.38 -11.67
N ILE A 25 -3.70 -7.42 -10.46
CA ILE A 25 -2.96 -6.33 -9.85
C ILE A 25 -1.59 -6.89 -9.46
N THR A 26 -0.52 -6.28 -9.94
CA THR A 26 0.83 -6.73 -9.66
C THR A 26 1.66 -5.63 -9.03
N GLU A 27 2.35 -5.97 -7.94
CA GLU A 27 3.41 -5.16 -7.34
C GLU A 27 4.75 -5.53 -7.99
N TYR A 28 5.37 -4.54 -8.62
CA TYR A 28 6.71 -4.65 -9.19
C TYR A 28 7.69 -3.93 -8.27
N ASP A 29 8.67 -4.67 -7.75
CA ASP A 29 9.67 -4.20 -6.78
C ASP A 29 11.07 -4.21 -7.42
N MET A 30 11.81 -3.11 -7.28
CA MET A 30 13.16 -2.99 -7.85
C MET A 30 14.16 -3.83 -7.05
N LYS A 31 14.80 -4.77 -7.72
CA LYS A 31 15.81 -5.64 -7.09
C LYS A 31 17.00 -4.81 -6.62
N GLU A 32 17.28 -4.86 -5.31
CA GLU A 32 18.42 -4.15 -4.69
C GLU A 32 18.49 -2.67 -5.10
N ALA A 33 17.38 -1.98 -5.08
CA ALA A 33 17.15 -0.67 -5.69
C ALA A 33 18.31 0.31 -5.52
N GLY A 34 18.74 0.59 -4.28
CA GLY A 34 19.81 1.55 -4.02
C GLY A 34 21.11 1.23 -4.74
N PHE A 35 21.53 -0.04 -4.70
CA PHE A 35 22.78 -0.45 -5.32
C PHE A 35 22.68 -0.53 -6.86
N SER A 36 21.55 -1.01 -7.37
CA SER A 36 21.28 -1.06 -8.81
C SER A 36 21.33 0.33 -9.43
N LEU A 37 20.70 1.33 -8.77
CA LEU A 37 20.72 2.71 -9.23
C LEU A 37 22.12 3.34 -9.19
N ILE A 38 22.90 3.08 -8.12
CA ILE A 38 24.28 3.55 -8.03
C ILE A 38 25.12 3.02 -9.21
N GLN A 39 24.94 1.74 -9.58
CA GLN A 39 25.66 1.13 -10.68
C GLN A 39 25.20 1.65 -12.04
N GLU A 40 23.90 1.76 -12.26
CA GLU A 40 23.31 2.18 -13.54
C GLU A 40 23.66 3.63 -13.86
N PHE A 41 23.46 4.53 -12.90
CA PHE A 41 23.64 5.97 -13.06
C PHE A 41 25.04 6.46 -12.66
N LYS A 42 25.95 5.53 -12.27
CA LYS A 42 27.33 5.85 -11.85
C LYS A 42 27.38 6.94 -10.78
N LEU A 43 26.50 6.86 -9.77
CA LEU A 43 26.37 7.87 -8.72
C LEU A 43 27.55 7.91 -7.76
N LEU A 44 28.40 6.90 -7.79
CA LEU A 44 29.65 6.80 -7.00
C LEU A 44 30.83 6.44 -7.91
N PRO A 45 32.07 6.81 -7.50
CA PRO A 45 33.28 6.35 -8.16
C PRO A 45 33.39 4.82 -8.17
N GLU A 46 34.01 4.25 -9.20
CA GLU A 46 34.17 2.79 -9.37
C GLU A 46 34.82 2.13 -8.15
N SER A 47 35.75 2.81 -7.48
CA SER A 47 36.39 2.29 -6.24
C SER A 47 35.38 2.08 -5.11
N LYS A 48 34.42 3.01 -4.95
CA LYS A 48 33.32 2.88 -3.95
C LYS A 48 32.31 1.83 -4.36
N ILE A 49 31.99 1.71 -5.64
CA ILE A 49 31.13 0.64 -6.16
C ILE A 49 31.79 -0.74 -5.91
N ALA A 50 33.08 -0.86 -6.19
CA ALA A 50 33.85 -2.09 -5.93
C ALA A 50 33.91 -2.42 -4.43
N TYR A 51 34.02 -1.41 -3.58
CA TYR A 51 33.93 -1.59 -2.13
C TYR A 51 32.55 -2.11 -1.70
N LEU A 52 31.45 -1.52 -2.19
CA LEU A 52 30.08 -1.97 -1.87
C LEU A 52 29.80 -3.41 -2.33
N LYS A 53 30.41 -3.88 -3.42
CA LYS A 53 30.28 -5.26 -3.91
C LYS A 53 30.80 -6.33 -2.93
N LYS A 54 31.66 -5.96 -2.00
CA LYS A 54 32.23 -6.90 -1.00
C LYS A 54 31.21 -7.30 0.08
N PHE A 55 30.09 -6.58 0.22
CA PHE A 55 29.12 -6.76 1.28
C PHE A 55 27.87 -7.50 0.80
N GLY A 56 27.21 -8.18 1.73
CA GLY A 56 25.90 -8.76 1.52
C GLY A 56 24.81 -7.67 1.32
N LYS A 57 23.63 -8.08 0.87
CA LYS A 57 22.53 -7.18 0.52
C LYS A 57 22.17 -6.20 1.65
N ASP A 58 21.97 -6.72 2.86
CA ASP A 58 21.48 -5.91 4.00
C ASP A 58 22.55 -4.94 4.50
N GLU A 59 23.80 -5.41 4.60
CA GLU A 59 24.92 -4.56 4.99
C GLU A 59 25.18 -3.47 3.95
N ARG A 60 25.08 -3.81 2.66
CA ARG A 60 25.19 -2.85 1.55
C ARG A 60 24.13 -1.77 1.64
N LYS A 61 22.87 -2.15 1.95
CA LYS A 61 21.77 -1.19 2.14
C LYS A 61 22.07 -0.20 3.26
N ILE A 62 22.59 -0.67 4.39
CA ILE A 62 22.98 0.19 5.51
C ILE A 62 24.08 1.17 5.08
N LYS A 63 25.16 0.65 4.46
CA LYS A 63 26.28 1.50 4.00
C LYS A 63 25.86 2.56 3.00
N ILE A 64 24.96 2.23 2.07
CA ILE A 64 24.41 3.20 1.11
C ILE A 64 23.62 4.28 1.86
N GLY A 65 22.79 3.89 2.82
CA GLY A 65 22.03 4.83 3.65
C GLY A 65 22.94 5.78 4.46
N ASP A 66 24.07 5.29 4.98
CA ASP A 66 25.05 6.11 5.65
C ASP A 66 25.71 7.11 4.68
N MET A 67 26.14 6.64 3.51
CA MET A 67 26.70 7.50 2.47
C MET A 67 25.73 8.58 2.00
N GLU A 68 24.43 8.27 1.87
CA GLU A 68 23.39 9.26 1.52
C GLU A 68 23.21 10.31 2.61
N ARG A 69 23.35 9.93 3.89
CA ARG A 69 23.25 10.89 5.02
C ARG A 69 24.39 11.89 5.02
N GLU A 70 25.58 11.43 4.69
CA GLU A 70 26.81 12.25 4.71
C GLU A 70 27.03 13.05 3.41
N ASN A 71 26.39 12.67 2.30
CA ASN A 71 26.62 13.26 0.98
C ASN A 71 25.30 13.68 0.33
N GLU A 72 25.07 15.00 0.36
CA GLU A 72 23.86 15.60 -0.22
C GLU A 72 23.77 15.40 -1.73
N GLN A 73 24.90 15.45 -2.45
CA GLN A 73 24.91 15.22 -3.90
C GLN A 73 24.49 13.79 -4.23
N LEU A 74 24.98 12.80 -3.47
CA LEU A 74 24.55 11.41 -3.64
C LEU A 74 23.06 11.27 -3.34
N ARG A 75 22.60 11.84 -2.23
CA ARG A 75 21.17 11.79 -1.84
C ARG A 75 20.25 12.37 -2.93
N ASN A 76 20.62 13.51 -3.52
CA ASN A 76 19.86 14.14 -4.59
C ASN A 76 19.95 13.29 -5.88
N GLY A 77 21.14 12.82 -6.24
CA GLY A 77 21.33 11.92 -7.38
C GLY A 77 20.51 10.63 -7.25
N MET A 78 20.41 10.07 -6.03
CA MET A 78 19.57 8.89 -5.78
C MET A 78 18.08 9.17 -5.99
N LYS A 79 17.58 10.35 -5.56
CA LYS A 79 16.17 10.73 -5.82
C LYS A 79 15.88 10.81 -7.31
N ASP A 80 16.77 11.47 -8.06
CA ASP A 80 16.61 11.61 -9.50
C ASP A 80 16.71 10.24 -10.21
N ALA A 81 17.62 9.38 -9.77
CA ALA A 81 17.78 8.03 -10.29
C ALA A 81 16.54 7.14 -10.04
N PHE A 82 15.94 7.21 -8.83
CA PHE A 82 14.68 6.54 -8.55
C PHE A 82 13.55 7.04 -9.45
N ALA A 83 13.44 8.36 -9.61
CA ALA A 83 12.43 8.98 -10.47
C ALA A 83 12.60 8.55 -11.93
N GLN A 84 13.84 8.54 -12.44
CA GLN A 84 14.14 8.14 -13.82
C GLN A 84 13.83 6.66 -14.03
N ALA A 85 14.26 5.76 -13.12
CA ALA A 85 13.98 4.34 -13.23
C ALA A 85 12.47 4.03 -13.25
N ARG A 86 11.68 4.72 -12.41
CA ARG A 86 10.21 4.59 -12.42
C ARG A 86 9.62 5.07 -13.74
N LYS A 87 10.10 6.21 -14.25
CA LYS A 87 9.67 6.76 -15.53
C LYS A 87 9.93 5.76 -16.66
N ASP A 88 11.16 5.25 -16.74
CA ASP A 88 11.55 4.30 -17.79
C ASP A 88 10.71 3.03 -17.72
N PHE A 89 10.48 2.46 -16.53
CA PHE A 89 9.60 1.31 -16.35
C PHE A 89 8.18 1.57 -16.87
N MET A 90 7.62 2.73 -16.53
CA MET A 90 6.27 3.11 -16.98
C MET A 90 6.21 3.30 -18.50
N GLU A 91 7.20 3.97 -19.08
CA GLU A 91 7.27 4.22 -20.53
C GLU A 91 7.50 2.95 -21.34
N PHE A 92 8.44 2.08 -20.94
CA PHE A 92 8.69 0.79 -21.61
C PHE A 92 7.46 -0.11 -21.60
N ASN A 93 6.68 -0.09 -20.52
CA ASN A 93 5.46 -0.86 -20.41
C ASN A 93 4.21 -0.11 -20.92
N LYS A 94 4.37 1.11 -21.43
CA LYS A 94 3.26 1.94 -21.96
C LYS A 94 2.11 2.02 -20.96
N LEU A 95 2.46 2.32 -19.68
CA LEU A 95 1.45 2.47 -18.64
C LEU A 95 0.71 3.79 -18.80
N GLU A 96 -0.60 3.73 -18.70
CA GLU A 96 -1.48 4.89 -18.62
C GLU A 96 -1.72 5.28 -17.15
N PRO A 97 -2.13 6.53 -16.84
CA PRO A 97 -2.41 6.94 -15.47
C PRO A 97 -3.39 6.01 -14.72
N ASN A 98 -4.38 5.47 -15.43
CA ASN A 98 -5.38 4.54 -14.86
C ASN A 98 -4.85 3.11 -14.66
N ASP A 99 -3.70 2.77 -15.21
CA ASP A 99 -3.04 1.49 -14.94
C ASP A 99 -2.26 1.51 -13.61
N ILE A 100 -1.92 2.69 -13.09
CA ILE A 100 -1.05 2.87 -11.93
C ILE A 100 -1.91 3.11 -10.70
N ILE A 101 -1.85 2.18 -9.75
CA ILE A 101 -2.59 2.27 -8.48
C ILE A 101 -1.78 3.08 -7.47
N THR A 102 -0.54 2.67 -7.25
CA THR A 102 0.35 3.38 -6.31
C THR A 102 1.81 3.25 -6.75
N VAL A 103 2.60 4.24 -6.35
CA VAL A 103 4.05 4.26 -6.51
C VAL A 103 4.66 4.42 -5.13
N LYS A 104 5.60 3.58 -4.80
CA LYS A 104 6.49 3.69 -3.64
C LYS A 104 7.90 4.01 -4.15
N LYS A 105 8.84 4.29 -3.25
CA LYS A 105 10.21 4.66 -3.62
C LYS A 105 10.81 3.72 -4.67
N ASP A 106 10.70 2.41 -4.43
CA ASP A 106 11.30 1.33 -5.21
C ASP A 106 10.29 0.31 -5.76
N ALA A 107 8.99 0.59 -5.62
CA ALA A 107 7.94 -0.30 -6.09
C ALA A 107 6.82 0.46 -6.83
N ILE A 108 6.22 -0.21 -7.79
CA ILE A 108 5.07 0.27 -8.57
C ILE A 108 4.00 -0.81 -8.54
N ILE A 109 2.78 -0.45 -8.20
CA ILE A 109 1.62 -1.35 -8.22
C ILE A 109 0.70 -0.93 -9.36
N THR A 110 0.42 -1.87 -10.25
CA THR A 110 -0.35 -1.63 -11.47
C THR A 110 -1.48 -2.64 -11.63
N SER A 111 -2.54 -2.22 -12.34
CA SER A 111 -3.61 -3.09 -12.83
C SER A 111 -3.35 -3.62 -14.25
N LYS A 112 -2.14 -3.44 -14.75
CA LYS A 112 -1.69 -3.91 -16.06
C LYS A 112 -0.43 -4.76 -15.90
N ILE A 113 -0.38 -5.90 -16.58
CA ILE A 113 0.80 -6.77 -16.61
C ILE A 113 1.93 -6.07 -17.36
N CYS A 114 3.08 -5.93 -16.70
CA CYS A 114 4.28 -5.35 -17.26
C CYS A 114 5.19 -6.47 -17.78
N LYS A 115 5.48 -6.44 -19.08
CA LYS A 115 6.35 -7.43 -19.73
C LYS A 115 7.82 -7.04 -19.71
N HIS A 116 8.08 -5.72 -19.68
CA HIS A 116 9.44 -5.17 -19.67
C HIS A 116 9.83 -4.87 -18.22
N THR A 117 10.51 -5.81 -17.58
CA THR A 117 10.96 -5.69 -16.19
C THR A 117 12.41 -5.25 -16.08
N GLU A 118 13.23 -5.56 -17.07
CA GLU A 118 14.61 -5.11 -17.17
C GLU A 118 14.66 -3.78 -17.93
N ILE A 119 14.99 -2.71 -17.22
CA ILE A 119 14.93 -1.33 -17.73
C ILE A 119 16.33 -0.83 -18.13
N GLY A 120 17.36 -1.39 -17.52
CA GLY A 120 18.75 -1.08 -17.78
C GLY A 120 19.63 -2.30 -17.52
N LYS A 121 20.94 -2.09 -17.50
CA LYS A 121 21.89 -3.16 -17.22
C LYS A 121 21.76 -3.70 -15.79
N TYR A 122 21.45 -2.83 -14.84
CA TYR A 122 21.39 -3.17 -13.42
C TYR A 122 20.00 -3.00 -12.83
N ILE A 123 19.06 -2.35 -13.52
CA ILE A 123 17.72 -2.07 -13.02
C ILE A 123 16.74 -3.13 -13.49
N ASN A 124 16.16 -3.86 -12.53
CA ASN A 124 15.17 -4.89 -12.77
C ASN A 124 14.03 -4.73 -11.77
N PHE A 125 12.82 -4.49 -12.28
CA PHE A 125 11.56 -4.50 -11.54
C PHE A 125 10.92 -5.87 -11.65
N ARG A 126 10.95 -6.66 -10.59
CA ARG A 126 10.38 -8.01 -10.58
C ARG A 126 9.00 -8.03 -9.95
N PRO A 127 8.08 -8.88 -10.43
CA PRO A 127 6.83 -9.11 -9.75
C PRO A 127 7.11 -9.71 -8.37
N LYS A 128 6.50 -9.12 -7.34
CA LYS A 128 6.70 -9.51 -5.93
C LYS A 128 5.43 -10.09 -5.34
N HIS A 129 4.32 -9.41 -5.55
CA HIS A 129 3.00 -9.81 -5.09
C HIS A 129 1.99 -9.67 -6.23
N SER A 130 0.98 -10.53 -6.22
CA SER A 130 -0.15 -10.48 -7.15
C SER A 130 -1.46 -10.55 -6.39
N TYR A 131 -2.38 -9.66 -6.74
CA TYR A 131 -3.68 -9.53 -6.11
C TYR A 131 -4.78 -9.54 -7.18
N THR A 132 -6.01 -9.80 -6.75
CA THR A 132 -7.20 -9.79 -7.61
C THR A 132 -8.14 -8.64 -7.31
N SER A 133 -7.97 -8.02 -6.14
CA SER A 133 -8.84 -6.94 -5.69
C SER A 133 -8.08 -5.91 -4.85
N TYR A 134 -8.57 -4.68 -4.90
CA TYR A 134 -8.00 -3.52 -4.23
C TYR A 134 -9.09 -2.58 -3.74
N ILE A 135 -8.90 -2.01 -2.55
CA ILE A 135 -9.71 -0.91 -2.02
C ILE A 135 -8.80 0.12 -1.35
N GLN A 136 -9.05 1.39 -1.66
CA GLN A 136 -8.46 2.51 -0.94
C GLN A 136 -9.37 2.91 0.21
N LEU A 137 -8.88 2.77 1.43
CA LEU A 137 -9.57 3.12 2.66
C LEU A 137 -9.00 4.44 3.23
N GLY A 138 -9.46 5.57 2.73
CA GLY A 138 -8.96 6.87 3.17
C GLY A 138 -7.72 7.38 2.44
N LYS A 139 -6.97 8.32 3.04
CA LYS A 139 -5.91 9.07 2.33
C LYS A 139 -4.62 8.27 2.11
N ARG A 140 -4.34 7.26 2.92
CA ARG A 140 -3.06 6.54 2.91
C ARG A 140 -3.20 5.02 3.09
N LEU A 141 -4.38 4.54 3.43
CA LEU A 141 -4.63 3.14 3.70
C LEU A 141 -5.07 2.44 2.42
N GLU A 142 -4.32 1.45 2.03
CA GLU A 142 -4.52 0.64 0.83
C GLU A 142 -4.69 -0.82 1.25
N VAL A 143 -5.71 -1.50 0.76
CA VAL A 143 -5.94 -2.93 1.02
C VAL A 143 -5.93 -3.68 -0.30
N TYR A 144 -5.11 -4.71 -0.36
CA TYR A 144 -4.94 -5.60 -1.49
C TYR A 144 -5.33 -7.01 -1.08
N TYR A 145 -6.02 -7.70 -1.96
CA TYR A 145 -6.53 -9.04 -1.70
C TYR A 145 -6.33 -9.97 -2.90
N SER A 146 -5.98 -11.20 -2.61
CA SER A 146 -6.19 -12.36 -3.47
C SER A 146 -6.52 -13.57 -2.58
N PRO A 147 -6.96 -14.71 -3.13
CA PRO A 147 -7.19 -15.93 -2.34
C PRO A 147 -5.95 -16.42 -1.58
N TYR A 148 -4.75 -16.00 -2.01
CA TYR A 148 -3.47 -16.47 -1.48
C TYR A 148 -2.66 -15.40 -0.78
N ASP A 149 -3.02 -14.12 -0.92
CA ASP A 149 -2.25 -13.00 -0.36
C ASP A 149 -3.18 -11.86 0.07
N PHE A 150 -2.86 -11.24 1.19
CA PHE A 150 -3.59 -10.10 1.73
C PHE A 150 -2.60 -9.09 2.30
N ALA A 151 -2.68 -7.86 1.84
CA ALA A 151 -1.80 -6.81 2.32
C ALA A 151 -2.58 -5.54 2.67
N VAL A 152 -2.21 -4.93 3.78
CA VAL A 152 -2.64 -3.59 4.16
C VAL A 152 -1.43 -2.69 4.16
N LYS A 153 -1.47 -1.63 3.34
CA LYS A 153 -0.37 -0.66 3.25
C LYS A 153 -0.80 0.68 3.83
N GLY A 154 0.11 1.35 4.48
CA GLY A 154 -0.14 2.65 5.11
C GLY A 154 -0.33 2.62 6.62
N ILE A 155 -0.25 1.44 7.22
CA ILE A 155 -0.19 1.19 8.66
C ILE A 155 0.99 0.28 8.96
N GLY A 156 1.64 0.44 10.11
CA GLY A 156 2.74 -0.44 10.53
C GLY A 156 2.25 -1.82 10.96
N ASP A 157 3.08 -2.84 10.75
CA ASP A 157 2.74 -4.24 11.09
C ASP A 157 2.49 -4.41 12.60
N ASP A 158 3.21 -3.64 13.42
CA ASP A 158 3.05 -3.60 14.87
C ASP A 158 1.64 -3.14 15.31
N LYS A 159 0.98 -2.35 14.49
CA LYS A 159 -0.38 -1.86 14.71
C LYS A 159 -1.42 -2.76 14.03
N LEU A 160 -1.07 -3.32 12.89
CA LEU A 160 -1.97 -4.14 12.09
C LEU A 160 -2.46 -5.39 12.85
N VAL A 161 -1.62 -5.96 13.69
CA VAL A 161 -1.94 -7.14 14.53
C VAL A 161 -3.20 -6.94 15.39
N TYR A 162 -3.48 -5.73 15.85
CA TYR A 162 -4.68 -5.44 16.65
C TYR A 162 -5.99 -5.45 15.85
N HIS A 163 -5.92 -5.51 14.53
CA HIS A 163 -7.08 -5.52 13.63
C HIS A 163 -7.32 -6.87 12.96
N GLU A 164 -6.44 -7.86 13.16
CA GLU A 164 -6.49 -9.13 12.43
C GLU A 164 -7.79 -9.89 12.62
N ASP A 165 -8.24 -10.04 13.87
CA ASP A 165 -9.46 -10.79 14.22
C ASP A 165 -10.74 -9.98 14.00
N TYR A 166 -10.63 -8.71 13.67
CA TYR A 166 -11.75 -7.78 13.58
C TYR A 166 -11.90 -7.20 12.18
N MET A 167 -11.42 -5.99 11.96
CA MET A 167 -11.63 -5.29 10.70
C MET A 167 -10.93 -5.96 9.52
N ILE A 168 -9.74 -6.54 9.72
CA ILE A 168 -9.04 -7.30 8.67
C ILE A 168 -9.80 -8.58 8.35
N HIS A 169 -10.29 -9.30 9.34
CA HIS A 169 -11.12 -10.47 9.12
C HIS A 169 -12.39 -10.12 8.31
N PHE A 170 -13.07 -9.04 8.69
CA PHE A 170 -14.21 -8.55 7.93
C PHE A 170 -13.85 -8.22 6.47
N LEU A 171 -12.74 -7.52 6.24
CA LEU A 171 -12.29 -7.18 4.89
C LEU A 171 -11.96 -8.42 4.05
N LYS A 172 -11.29 -9.41 4.62
CA LYS A 172 -11.02 -10.68 3.94
C LYS A 172 -12.32 -11.39 3.52
N LEU A 173 -13.32 -11.42 4.41
CA LEU A 173 -14.64 -11.98 4.10
C LEU A 173 -15.37 -11.15 3.03
N PHE A 174 -15.29 -9.83 3.12
CA PHE A 174 -15.88 -8.92 2.13
C PHE A 174 -15.31 -9.17 0.73
N PHE A 175 -13.97 -9.19 0.59
CA PHE A 175 -13.34 -9.48 -0.69
C PHE A 175 -13.70 -10.86 -1.24
N LYS A 176 -13.63 -11.89 -0.38
CA LYS A 176 -14.01 -13.25 -0.77
C LYS A 176 -15.44 -13.31 -1.31
N LYS A 177 -16.37 -12.60 -0.67
CA LYS A 177 -17.75 -12.52 -1.13
C LYS A 177 -17.89 -11.74 -2.44
N MET A 178 -17.14 -10.64 -2.60
CA MET A 178 -17.12 -9.87 -3.84
C MET A 178 -16.63 -10.69 -5.05
N GLU A 179 -15.76 -11.66 -4.84
CA GLU A 179 -15.23 -12.51 -5.91
C GLU A 179 -16.11 -13.73 -6.23
N SER A 180 -16.87 -14.23 -5.25
CA SER A 180 -17.56 -15.53 -5.36
C SER A 180 -19.07 -15.48 -5.29
N GLU A 181 -19.68 -14.38 -4.84
CA GLU A 181 -21.13 -14.29 -4.62
C GLU A 181 -21.78 -13.21 -5.48
N ASP A 182 -23.11 -13.34 -5.60
CA ASP A 182 -23.90 -12.33 -6.30
C ASP A 182 -23.94 -11.00 -5.51
N ARG A 183 -24.19 -9.94 -6.25
CA ARG A 183 -24.21 -8.57 -5.71
C ARG A 183 -25.21 -8.40 -4.56
N THR A 184 -26.39 -9.03 -4.63
CA THR A 184 -27.43 -8.88 -3.60
C THR A 184 -26.96 -9.45 -2.27
N THR A 185 -26.31 -10.60 -2.31
CA THR A 185 -25.70 -11.25 -1.14
C THR A 185 -24.62 -10.39 -0.51
N VAL A 186 -23.71 -9.81 -1.32
CA VAL A 186 -22.64 -8.92 -0.83
C VAL A 186 -23.23 -7.65 -0.21
N ILE A 187 -24.21 -7.04 -0.86
CA ILE A 187 -24.93 -5.87 -0.31
C ILE A 187 -25.57 -6.22 1.03
N GLY A 188 -26.29 -7.34 1.11
CA GLY A 188 -26.93 -7.78 2.33
C GLY A 188 -25.94 -8.05 3.46
N PHE A 189 -24.80 -8.71 3.17
CA PHE A 189 -23.72 -8.93 4.13
C PHE A 189 -23.16 -7.62 4.66
N THR A 190 -22.80 -6.70 3.79
CA THR A 190 -22.16 -5.43 4.15
C THR A 190 -23.12 -4.52 4.92
N ARG A 191 -24.40 -4.46 4.52
CA ARG A 191 -25.41 -3.68 5.24
C ARG A 191 -25.63 -4.20 6.67
N ARG A 192 -25.76 -5.52 6.85
CA ARG A 192 -25.88 -6.10 8.21
C ARG A 192 -24.70 -5.76 9.11
N PHE A 193 -23.48 -5.78 8.54
CA PHE A 193 -22.29 -5.38 9.29
C PHE A 193 -22.34 -3.91 9.69
N ILE A 194 -22.66 -3.02 8.74
CA ILE A 194 -22.79 -1.57 8.98
C ILE A 194 -23.86 -1.28 10.02
N ASP A 195 -25.01 -1.94 9.94
CA ASP A 195 -26.11 -1.75 10.90
C ASP A 195 -25.72 -2.16 12.32
N LYS A 196 -25.05 -3.32 12.45
CA LYS A 196 -24.48 -3.77 13.74
C LYS A 196 -23.42 -2.81 14.26
N TYR A 197 -22.52 -2.35 13.39
CA TYR A 197 -21.51 -1.35 13.75
C TYR A 197 -22.16 -0.08 14.31
N LYS A 198 -23.14 0.48 13.61
CA LYS A 198 -23.87 1.69 14.04
C LYS A 198 -24.62 1.52 15.36
N ARG A 199 -25.16 0.34 15.60
CA ARG A 199 -25.88 0.03 16.85
C ARG A 199 -24.96 -0.37 17.99
N ARG A 200 -23.63 -0.40 17.75
CA ARG A 200 -22.63 -0.86 18.74
C ARG A 200 -22.86 -2.30 19.19
N GLU A 201 -23.31 -3.17 18.29
CA GLU A 201 -23.59 -4.58 18.55
C GLU A 201 -22.40 -5.50 18.22
N LEU A 202 -21.29 -4.95 17.73
CA LEU A 202 -20.08 -5.69 17.44
C LEU A 202 -19.13 -5.66 18.65
N GLU A 203 -18.17 -6.59 18.66
CA GLU A 203 -17.09 -6.56 19.64
C GLU A 203 -16.25 -5.30 19.54
N VAL A 204 -15.72 -4.83 20.66
CA VAL A 204 -14.97 -3.57 20.77
C VAL A 204 -13.81 -3.44 19.77
N GLY A 205 -13.16 -4.55 19.46
CA GLY A 205 -12.05 -4.55 18.51
C GLY A 205 -12.41 -4.03 17.11
N TYR A 206 -13.67 -4.06 16.71
CA TYR A 206 -14.14 -3.49 15.45
C TYR A 206 -14.17 -1.95 15.44
N TYR A 207 -14.15 -1.32 16.60
CA TYR A 207 -14.24 0.13 16.76
C TYR A 207 -12.88 0.80 16.95
N ARG A 208 -11.80 0.03 16.94
CA ARG A 208 -10.44 0.57 17.01
C ARG A 208 -10.15 1.42 15.77
N GLN A 209 -9.53 2.57 16.00
CA GLN A 209 -9.10 3.45 14.91
C GLN A 209 -8.09 2.75 14.01
N PHE A 210 -8.35 2.83 12.72
CA PHE A 210 -7.47 2.36 11.66
C PHE A 210 -6.62 3.54 11.15
N ASP A 211 -5.97 4.26 12.06
CA ASP A 211 -5.16 5.43 11.75
C ASP A 211 -3.67 5.12 11.90
N THR A 212 -2.89 5.66 10.96
CA THR A 212 -1.44 5.56 10.93
C THR A 212 -0.74 6.51 11.91
N LYS A 213 -1.44 7.48 12.46
CA LYS A 213 -0.86 8.56 13.28
C LYS A 213 -1.19 8.46 14.76
N SER A 214 -2.31 7.88 15.12
CA SER A 214 -2.68 7.75 16.52
C SER A 214 -1.93 6.57 17.13
N GLU A 215 -1.35 6.79 18.30
CA GLU A 215 -1.08 5.71 19.21
C GLU A 215 -2.41 5.02 19.45
N PHE A 216 -2.50 3.74 19.08
CA PHE A 216 -3.66 2.95 19.44
C PHE A 216 -3.75 2.95 20.95
N HIS A 217 -4.68 3.67 21.51
CA HIS A 217 -5.08 3.44 22.88
C HIS A 217 -5.64 2.03 22.91
N VAL A 218 -4.80 1.10 23.31
CA VAL A 218 -5.24 -0.24 23.64
C VAL A 218 -6.24 -0.04 24.77
N LEU A 219 -7.52 -0.18 24.46
CA LEU A 219 -8.55 -0.27 25.47
C LEU A 219 -8.26 -1.53 26.26
N GLY A 220 -7.45 -1.39 27.32
CA GLY A 220 -6.81 -2.50 28.00
C GLY A 220 -7.59 -3.07 29.18
N SER A 221 -8.75 -2.52 29.50
CA SER A 221 -9.63 -3.04 30.54
C SER A 221 -11.09 -2.78 30.22
N ASP A 222 -11.98 -3.57 30.77
CA ASP A 222 -13.42 -3.40 30.63
C ASP A 222 -13.89 -2.00 31.06
N ASP A 223 -13.24 -1.40 32.05
CA ASP A 223 -13.55 -0.07 32.55
C ASP A 223 -13.24 1.03 31.53
N LYS A 224 -12.08 0.98 30.85
CA LYS A 224 -11.74 1.89 29.73
C LYS A 224 -12.63 1.70 28.52
N TYR A 225 -13.22 0.53 28.38
CA TYR A 225 -14.18 0.21 27.36
C TYR A 225 -15.49 0.99 27.54
N MET A 226 -15.96 1.06 28.77
CA MET A 226 -17.18 1.82 29.11
C MET A 226 -16.97 3.32 28.90
N GLU A 227 -15.81 3.89 29.31
CA GLU A 227 -15.43 5.28 29.05
C GLU A 227 -15.44 5.57 27.54
N PHE A 228 -14.87 4.73 26.72
CA PHE A 228 -14.89 4.86 25.25
C PHE A 228 -16.32 4.90 24.69
N TRP A 229 -17.22 4.07 25.20
CA TRP A 229 -18.61 4.04 24.76
C TRP A 229 -19.41 5.28 25.17
N GLU A 230 -19.03 5.94 26.24
CA GLU A 230 -19.74 7.09 26.79
C GLU A 230 -19.20 8.43 26.28
N GLU A 231 -17.90 8.57 26.09
CA GLU A 231 -17.26 9.86 25.87
C GLU A 231 -16.94 10.19 24.40
N ASP A 232 -16.76 9.21 23.50
CA ASP A 232 -16.13 9.50 22.21
C ASP A 232 -16.99 9.18 20.98
N LYS A 233 -17.95 10.06 20.71
CA LYS A 233 -18.69 10.06 19.43
C LYS A 233 -17.78 10.43 18.25
N ASP A 234 -16.77 11.25 18.46
CA ASP A 234 -15.90 11.79 17.41
C ASP A 234 -14.92 10.71 16.91
N GLU A 235 -14.40 9.84 17.79
CA GLU A 235 -13.58 8.71 17.40
C GLU A 235 -14.37 7.63 16.64
N LEU A 236 -15.61 7.40 17.01
CA LEU A 236 -16.52 6.51 16.26
C LEU A 236 -16.81 7.06 14.86
N ASP A 237 -16.91 8.37 14.69
CA ASP A 237 -17.11 9.00 13.40
C ASP A 237 -15.89 8.87 12.48
N ILE A 238 -14.67 8.92 13.01
CA ILE A 238 -13.44 8.71 12.25
C ILE A 238 -13.34 7.26 11.76
N SER A 239 -13.63 6.30 12.62
CA SER A 239 -13.69 4.88 12.25
C SER A 239 -14.87 4.59 11.30
N TYR A 240 -15.97 5.33 11.41
CA TYR A 240 -17.11 5.24 10.51
C TYR A 240 -16.81 5.76 9.11
N ASN A 241 -15.95 6.76 8.96
CA ASN A 241 -15.50 7.25 7.65
C ASN A 241 -14.82 6.15 6.81
N PHE A 242 -14.20 5.18 7.46
CA PHE A 242 -13.71 3.97 6.83
C PHE A 242 -14.82 3.14 6.18
N LEU A 243 -15.94 2.93 6.87
CA LEU A 243 -17.10 2.23 6.34
C LEU A 243 -17.80 3.00 5.21
N ASN A 244 -17.66 4.31 5.14
CA ASN A 244 -18.23 5.12 4.05
C ASN A 244 -17.68 4.72 2.68
N VAL A 245 -16.45 4.25 2.59
CA VAL A 245 -15.89 3.71 1.35
C VAL A 245 -16.66 2.45 0.95
N LEU A 246 -16.87 1.53 1.88
CA LEU A 246 -17.64 0.30 1.64
C LEU A 246 -19.09 0.60 1.27
N ILE A 247 -19.71 1.59 1.93
CA ILE A 247 -21.07 2.04 1.62
C ILE A 247 -21.14 2.58 0.18
N LYS A 248 -20.14 3.35 -0.24
CA LYS A 248 -20.07 3.87 -1.62
C LYS A 248 -19.95 2.74 -2.64
N LEU A 249 -19.12 1.74 -2.35
CA LEU A 249 -18.95 0.57 -3.22
C LEU A 249 -20.26 -0.22 -3.43
N ILE A 250 -21.08 -0.34 -2.38
CA ILE A 250 -22.38 -1.02 -2.47
C ILE A 250 -23.37 -0.26 -3.37
N LYS A 251 -23.23 1.08 -3.48
CA LYS A 251 -24.13 1.94 -4.26
C LYS A 251 -23.75 2.01 -5.74
N ILE A 252 -22.58 1.56 -6.14
CA ILE A 252 -22.14 1.62 -7.53
C ILE A 252 -22.83 0.51 -8.33
N PRO A 253 -23.46 0.79 -9.48
CA PRO A 253 -23.89 -0.24 -10.41
C PRO A 253 -22.65 -0.95 -10.97
N LEU A 254 -22.53 -2.24 -10.72
CA LEU A 254 -21.52 -3.10 -11.35
C LEU A 254 -22.00 -3.50 -12.73
#